data_0d3d752210f91f6a4be2e491564c8844
#
_entry.id   0d3d752210f91f6a4be2e491564c8844
#
_cell.length_a   1.000
_cell.length_b   1.000
_cell.length_c   1.000
_cell.angle_alpha   90.00
_cell.angle_beta   90.00
_cell.angle_gamma   90.00
#
_symmetry.space_group_name_H-M   'P 1'
#
loop_
_entity.id
_entity.type
_entity.pdbx_description
1 polymer ?
#
loop_
_entity_poly.entity_id
_entity_poly.type
_entity_poly.pdbx_seq_one_letter_code
_entity_poly.pdbx_strand_id
1 'polypeptide(L)'
;MFLFVIIANDNQLTMKQILNILILLSIVLFTSCNKEDREPEYTPLTIHRQFNTQTMPVKLSELKDFTEYKDKIFIVNSIDELPEDKYFSTEDFVRANINFSEYSLVIVYQLILGDIVTYQYGWCYDNWYEHYQFNTTYDRIKDSEYVDGEIENFTYLRSAILVRRIPSDAKCSISMGIYEH
;
A
#
# COMPACT_ATOMS: atom_id res chain seq x y z
N MET A 1 -20.16 11.57 -25.82
CA MET A 1 -20.55 12.17 -27.11
C MET A 1 -21.57 11.29 -27.84
N PHE A 2 -22.65 10.88 -27.15
CA PHE A 2 -23.70 10.02 -27.73
C PHE A 2 -25.14 10.51 -27.46
N LEU A 3 -25.30 11.76 -26.99
CA LEU A 3 -26.62 12.28 -26.61
C LEU A 3 -27.22 13.30 -27.59
N PHE A 4 -26.61 13.53 -28.75
CA PHE A 4 -27.05 14.59 -29.70
C PHE A 4 -27.64 14.06 -31.02
N VAL A 5 -27.91 12.78 -31.17
CA VAL A 5 -28.38 12.23 -32.46
C VAL A 5 -29.89 11.86 -32.46
N ILE A 6 -30.63 12.04 -31.38
CA ILE A 6 -32.07 11.61 -31.30
C ILE A 6 -33.07 12.77 -31.48
N ILE A 7 -32.60 14.01 -31.76
CA ILE A 7 -33.54 15.17 -31.91
C ILE A 7 -33.62 15.69 -33.36
N ALA A 8 -33.57 14.81 -34.31
CA ALA A 8 -33.84 15.18 -35.70
C ALA A 8 -34.72 14.16 -36.39
N ASN A 9 -35.94 13.99 -35.91
CA ASN A 9 -37.03 13.44 -36.68
C ASN A 9 -38.35 14.07 -36.21
N ASP A 10 -39.03 14.70 -37.13
CA ASP A 10 -40.28 15.44 -37.01
C ASP A 10 -41.39 14.65 -36.31
N ASN A 11 -41.41 14.64 -34.99
CA ASN A 11 -42.60 14.37 -34.19
C ASN A 11 -42.57 15.34 -33.00
N GLN A 12 -43.53 16.28 -32.99
CA GLN A 12 -43.80 17.14 -31.85
C GLN A 12 -44.02 16.29 -30.59
N LEU A 13 -42.95 16.07 -29.83
CA LEU A 13 -43.05 15.47 -28.51
C LEU A 13 -43.96 16.33 -27.66
N THR A 14 -45.09 15.79 -27.21
CA THR A 14 -45.98 16.49 -26.31
C THR A 14 -45.25 16.84 -25.01
N MET A 15 -45.63 17.94 -24.36
CA MET A 15 -45.01 18.40 -23.12
C MET A 15 -44.99 17.30 -22.03
N LYS A 16 -45.99 16.38 -22.05
CA LYS A 16 -46.03 15.21 -21.18
C LYS A 16 -44.91 14.18 -21.46
N GLN A 17 -44.56 14.00 -22.72
CA GLN A 17 -43.46 13.06 -23.10
C GLN A 17 -42.13 13.62 -22.74
N ILE A 18 -41.91 14.94 -22.89
CA ILE A 18 -40.69 15.63 -22.46
C ILE A 18 -40.55 15.54 -20.94
N LEU A 19 -41.63 15.77 -20.18
CA LEU A 19 -41.60 15.66 -18.73
C LEU A 19 -41.29 14.24 -18.25
N ASN A 20 -41.89 13.22 -18.91
CA ASN A 20 -41.57 11.82 -18.58
C ASN A 20 -40.12 11.43 -18.88
N ILE A 21 -39.53 11.93 -19.99
CA ILE A 21 -38.14 11.72 -20.32
C ILE A 21 -37.21 12.41 -19.28
N LEU A 22 -37.55 13.61 -18.86
CA LEU A 22 -36.83 14.34 -17.83
C LEU A 22 -36.89 13.64 -16.47
N ILE A 23 -38.05 13.08 -16.09
CA ILE A 23 -38.22 12.31 -14.86
C ILE A 23 -37.39 11.01 -14.94
N LEU A 24 -37.45 10.28 -16.08
CA LEU A 24 -36.64 9.07 -16.28
C LEU A 24 -35.12 9.37 -16.26
N LEU A 25 -34.70 10.46 -16.90
CA LEU A 25 -33.28 10.89 -16.86
C LEU A 25 -32.85 11.26 -15.44
N SER A 26 -33.70 11.94 -14.66
CA SER A 26 -33.38 12.27 -13.27
C SER A 26 -33.28 11.02 -12.40
N ILE A 27 -34.15 10.03 -12.56
CA ILE A 27 -34.07 8.75 -11.83
C ILE A 27 -32.77 8.02 -12.17
N VAL A 28 -32.35 7.98 -13.44
CA VAL A 28 -31.10 7.35 -13.86
C VAL A 28 -29.89 8.10 -13.28
N LEU A 29 -29.93 9.43 -13.21
CA LEU A 29 -28.86 10.23 -12.62
C LEU A 29 -28.77 10.06 -11.10
N PHE A 30 -29.90 9.90 -10.40
CA PHE A 30 -29.91 9.66 -8.96
C PHE A 30 -29.57 8.21 -8.57
N THR A 31 -29.86 7.22 -9.42
CA THR A 31 -29.44 5.82 -9.18
C THR A 31 -27.97 5.57 -9.52
N SER A 32 -27.33 6.43 -10.33
CA SER A 32 -25.90 6.33 -10.67
C SER A 32 -24.97 6.85 -9.57
N CYS A 33 -25.49 7.51 -8.52
CA CYS A 33 -24.67 8.08 -7.44
C CYS A 33 -24.67 7.29 -6.14
N ASN A 34 -25.24 6.08 -6.12
CA ASN A 34 -25.03 5.17 -5.00
C ASN A 34 -23.80 4.27 -5.26
N LYS A 35 -22.62 4.86 -5.49
CA LYS A 35 -21.43 4.28 -4.89
C LYS A 35 -21.62 4.52 -3.40
N GLU A 36 -22.15 3.50 -2.72
CA GLU A 36 -22.05 3.43 -1.28
C GLU A 36 -20.58 3.74 -0.95
N ASP A 37 -20.35 4.78 -0.15
CA ASP A 37 -19.07 4.99 0.53
C ASP A 37 -18.93 3.83 1.55
N ARG A 38 -18.76 2.61 1.03
CA ARG A 38 -18.39 1.46 1.85
C ARG A 38 -16.95 1.70 2.23
N GLU A 39 -16.71 1.82 3.50
CA GLU A 39 -15.35 1.77 4.01
C GLU A 39 -14.68 0.51 3.47
N PRO A 40 -13.41 0.59 3.02
CA PRO A 40 -12.72 -0.57 2.50
C PRO A 40 -12.75 -1.69 3.54
N GLU A 41 -13.25 -2.86 3.16
CA GLU A 41 -13.35 -4.01 4.04
C GLU A 41 -11.99 -4.73 4.07
N TYR A 42 -11.22 -4.45 5.11
CA TYR A 42 -9.94 -5.13 5.34
C TYR A 42 -10.15 -6.42 6.12
N THR A 43 -9.67 -7.53 5.57
CA THR A 43 -9.59 -8.80 6.29
C THR A 43 -8.20 -8.95 6.91
N PRO A 44 -8.07 -8.88 8.25
CA PRO A 44 -6.81 -9.14 8.91
C PRO A 44 -6.31 -10.56 8.60
N LEU A 45 -5.03 -10.68 8.27
CA LEU A 45 -4.38 -11.94 7.98
C LEU A 45 -3.34 -12.29 9.04
N THR A 46 -3.10 -13.59 9.22
CA THR A 46 -2.15 -14.07 10.22
C THR A 46 -0.71 -13.83 9.76
N ILE A 47 0.07 -13.17 10.61
CA ILE A 47 1.52 -13.14 10.55
C ILE A 47 2.05 -14.33 11.36
N HIS A 48 2.67 -15.31 10.69
CA HIS A 48 3.20 -16.52 11.35
C HIS A 48 4.51 -16.25 12.09
N ARG A 49 5.31 -15.33 11.57
CA ARG A 49 6.57 -14.90 12.18
C ARG A 49 6.90 -13.48 11.75
N GLN A 50 7.41 -12.70 12.69
CA GLN A 50 8.05 -11.41 12.41
C GLN A 50 9.56 -11.59 12.57
N PHE A 51 10.31 -11.03 11.63
CA PHE A 51 11.76 -10.91 11.75
C PHE A 51 12.11 -9.57 12.37
N ASN A 52 13.28 -9.50 12.98
CA ASN A 52 13.76 -8.23 13.53
C ASN A 52 13.88 -7.19 12.41
N THR A 53 13.27 -6.03 12.62
CA THR A 53 13.46 -4.90 11.73
C THR A 53 14.89 -4.42 11.84
N GLN A 54 15.50 -4.21 10.70
CA GLN A 54 16.84 -3.61 10.60
C GLN A 54 16.67 -2.16 10.18
N THR A 55 17.38 -1.27 10.84
CA THR A 55 17.33 0.17 10.60
C THR A 55 18.72 0.73 10.40
N MET A 56 18.82 1.76 9.58
CA MET A 56 20.07 2.49 9.34
C MET A 56 19.77 3.99 9.15
N PRO A 57 20.48 4.88 9.84
CA PRO A 57 20.36 6.31 9.60
C PRO A 57 20.95 6.65 8.22
N VAL A 58 20.30 7.58 7.53
CA VAL A 58 20.68 8.05 6.19
C VAL A 58 20.64 9.57 6.17
N LYS A 59 21.68 10.20 5.66
CA LYS A 59 21.71 11.65 5.45
C LYS A 59 21.08 12.02 4.11
N LEU A 60 20.55 13.24 4.00
CA LEU A 60 19.99 13.77 2.77
C LEU A 60 20.95 13.65 1.58
N SER A 61 22.25 13.87 1.81
CA SER A 61 23.31 13.77 0.79
C SER A 61 23.47 12.36 0.20
N GLU A 62 23.06 11.33 0.95
CA GLU A 62 23.17 9.91 0.59
C GLU A 62 21.85 9.36 0.01
N LEU A 63 20.78 10.14 0.08
CA LEU A 63 19.41 9.70 -0.22
C LEU A 63 19.24 9.08 -1.62
N LYS A 64 19.99 9.58 -2.61
CA LYS A 64 19.96 9.07 -3.98
C LYS A 64 20.31 7.58 -4.08
N ASP A 65 21.15 7.08 -3.16
CA ASP A 65 21.61 5.69 -3.15
C ASP A 65 20.54 4.72 -2.61
N PHE A 66 19.50 5.25 -1.94
CA PHE A 66 18.41 4.50 -1.35
C PHE A 66 17.10 4.53 -2.16
N THR A 67 17.06 5.29 -3.26
CA THR A 67 15.84 5.44 -4.06
C THR A 67 15.42 4.15 -4.75
N GLU A 68 16.35 3.24 -5.00
CA GLU A 68 16.06 1.96 -5.66
C GLU A 68 15.14 1.07 -4.83
N TYR A 69 15.28 1.08 -3.50
CA TYR A 69 14.50 0.22 -2.59
C TYR A 69 13.44 0.97 -1.79
N LYS A 70 13.28 2.28 -2.03
CA LYS A 70 12.29 3.06 -1.31
C LYS A 70 10.86 2.55 -1.58
N ASP A 71 10.11 2.26 -0.50
CA ASP A 71 8.72 1.84 -0.55
C ASP A 71 8.47 0.61 -1.44
N LYS A 72 9.38 -0.37 -1.39
CA LYS A 72 9.26 -1.63 -2.15
C LYS A 72 8.82 -2.78 -1.27
N ILE A 73 7.99 -3.64 -1.87
CA ILE A 73 7.59 -4.93 -1.32
C ILE A 73 8.14 -6.04 -2.21
N PHE A 74 8.75 -7.05 -1.58
CA PHE A 74 9.16 -8.29 -2.24
C PHE A 74 8.38 -9.45 -1.64
N ILE A 75 7.79 -10.28 -2.50
CA ILE A 75 7.18 -11.56 -2.14
C ILE A 75 8.17 -12.64 -2.54
N VAL A 76 8.74 -13.31 -1.56
CA VAL A 76 9.77 -14.32 -1.74
C VAL A 76 9.17 -15.69 -1.48
N ASN A 77 9.18 -16.55 -2.49
CA ASN A 77 8.62 -17.90 -2.47
C ASN A 77 9.67 -19.01 -2.59
N SER A 78 10.94 -18.61 -2.69
CA SER A 78 12.11 -19.49 -2.63
C SER A 78 13.31 -18.71 -2.11
N ILE A 79 14.34 -19.40 -1.63
CA ILE A 79 15.55 -18.75 -1.14
C ILE A 79 16.31 -18.01 -2.25
N ASP A 80 16.18 -18.46 -3.49
CA ASP A 80 16.85 -17.89 -4.65
C ASP A 80 16.19 -16.58 -5.12
N GLU A 81 14.98 -16.26 -4.61
CA GLU A 81 14.26 -15.02 -4.89
C GLU A 81 14.57 -13.91 -3.90
N LEU A 82 15.44 -14.17 -2.91
CA LEU A 82 15.84 -13.12 -1.96
C LEU A 82 16.47 -11.93 -2.72
N PRO A 83 16.00 -10.70 -2.46
CA PRO A 83 16.60 -9.53 -3.09
C PRO A 83 18.06 -9.39 -2.66
N GLU A 84 18.92 -9.01 -3.60
CA GLU A 84 20.27 -8.57 -3.25
C GLU A 84 20.16 -7.28 -2.44
N ASP A 85 20.70 -7.30 -1.23
CA ASP A 85 20.64 -6.17 -0.32
C ASP A 85 22.05 -5.81 0.15
N LYS A 86 22.53 -4.65 -0.26
CA LYS A 86 23.87 -4.20 0.10
C LYS A 86 23.95 -3.61 1.51
N TYR A 87 22.83 -3.31 2.14
CA TYR A 87 22.77 -2.62 3.43
C TYR A 87 22.45 -3.55 4.59
N PHE A 88 21.61 -4.55 4.36
CA PHE A 88 21.14 -5.45 5.40
C PHE A 88 21.44 -6.91 5.04
N SER A 89 21.96 -7.68 6.01
CA SER A 89 22.23 -9.10 5.83
C SER A 89 20.95 -9.90 5.66
N THR A 90 20.93 -10.82 4.70
CA THR A 90 19.84 -11.79 4.48
C THR A 90 20.04 -13.11 5.23
N GLU A 91 21.14 -13.27 5.98
CA GLU A 91 21.47 -14.51 6.69
C GLU A 91 20.38 -14.99 7.65
N ASP A 92 19.64 -14.07 8.28
CA ASP A 92 18.56 -14.43 9.19
C ASP A 92 17.43 -15.17 8.46
N PHE A 93 17.17 -14.85 7.20
CA PHE A 93 16.18 -15.55 6.37
C PHE A 93 16.69 -16.93 5.96
N VAL A 94 17.97 -17.04 5.59
CA VAL A 94 18.61 -18.33 5.26
C VAL A 94 18.61 -19.25 6.48
N ARG A 95 18.98 -18.74 7.66
CA ARG A 95 18.99 -19.50 8.92
C ARG A 95 17.61 -19.89 9.41
N ALA A 96 16.57 -19.15 9.01
CA ALA A 96 15.20 -19.41 9.43
C ALA A 96 14.62 -20.74 8.91
N ASN A 97 15.25 -21.35 7.91
CA ASN A 97 14.82 -22.60 7.26
C ASN A 97 13.32 -22.58 6.91
N ILE A 98 12.93 -21.57 6.14
CA ILE A 98 11.53 -21.31 5.80
C ILE A 98 11.00 -22.41 4.87
N ASN A 99 9.84 -22.99 5.22
CA ASN A 99 9.12 -23.91 4.34
C ASN A 99 8.34 -23.12 3.27
N PHE A 100 8.99 -22.79 2.16
CA PHE A 100 8.38 -22.05 1.06
C PHE A 100 7.26 -22.79 0.31
N SER A 101 7.01 -24.08 0.59
CA SER A 101 5.82 -24.74 0.07
C SER A 101 4.52 -24.27 0.76
N GLU A 102 4.62 -23.77 2.00
CA GLU A 102 3.49 -23.35 2.83
C GLU A 102 3.46 -21.86 3.09
N TYR A 103 4.61 -21.19 3.02
CA TYR A 103 4.78 -19.79 3.41
C TYR A 103 5.46 -18.97 2.34
N SER A 104 5.17 -17.68 2.36
CA SER A 104 5.91 -16.63 1.66
C SER A 104 6.59 -15.73 2.68
N LEU A 105 7.80 -15.29 2.38
CA LEU A 105 8.46 -14.22 3.11
C LEU A 105 8.15 -12.90 2.39
N VAL A 106 7.53 -11.97 3.10
CA VAL A 106 7.24 -10.61 2.61
C VAL A 106 8.28 -9.69 3.21
N ILE A 107 9.08 -9.05 2.36
CA ILE A 107 10.12 -8.10 2.75
C ILE A 107 9.71 -6.72 2.28
N VAL A 108 9.76 -5.74 3.18
CA VAL A 108 9.36 -4.36 2.92
C VAL A 108 10.51 -3.43 3.24
N TYR A 109 10.83 -2.56 2.30
CA TYR A 109 11.81 -1.50 2.47
C TYR A 109 11.12 -0.15 2.52
N GLN A 110 11.48 0.66 3.49
CA GLN A 110 10.91 2.00 3.67
C GLN A 110 11.99 3.00 4.03
N LEU A 111 11.75 4.23 3.61
CA LEU A 111 12.58 5.38 3.98
C LEU A 111 11.69 6.39 4.70
N ILE A 112 11.97 6.65 5.95
CA ILE A 112 11.16 7.50 6.83
C ILE A 112 11.97 8.70 7.27
N LEU A 113 11.33 9.85 7.35
CA LEU A 113 11.94 11.07 7.90
C LEU A 113 12.13 10.92 9.40
N GLY A 114 13.35 11.21 9.87
CA GLY A 114 13.70 11.26 11.29
C GLY A 114 14.00 9.89 11.92
N ASP A 115 14.16 9.91 13.23
CA ASP A 115 14.51 8.74 14.04
C ASP A 115 13.26 8.01 14.52
N ILE A 116 13.25 6.69 14.36
CA ILE A 116 12.16 5.81 14.78
C ILE A 116 12.45 5.21 16.15
N VAL A 117 11.46 5.30 17.04
CA VAL A 117 11.54 4.75 18.41
C VAL A 117 10.92 3.36 18.45
N THR A 118 9.71 3.22 17.91
CA THR A 118 9.00 1.95 17.86
C THR A 118 8.29 1.76 16.52
N TYR A 119 7.90 0.52 16.25
CA TYR A 119 7.17 0.17 15.04
C TYR A 119 6.23 -1.00 15.31
N GLN A 120 5.10 -1.01 14.58
CA GLN A 120 4.14 -2.09 14.58
C GLN A 120 3.78 -2.48 13.15
N TYR A 121 3.46 -3.75 12.93
CA TYR A 121 3.06 -4.27 11.62
C TYR A 121 1.69 -4.89 11.66
N GLY A 122 0.98 -4.72 10.55
CA GLY A 122 -0.22 -5.46 10.22
C GLY A 122 -0.12 -6.06 8.82
N TRP A 123 -0.83 -7.13 8.61
CA TRP A 123 -0.99 -7.77 7.31
C TRP A 123 -2.46 -8.01 7.07
N CYS A 124 -3.01 -7.53 5.97
CA CYS A 124 -4.41 -7.69 5.65
C CYS A 124 -4.63 -7.87 4.15
N TYR A 125 -5.83 -8.31 3.79
CA TYR A 125 -6.31 -8.34 2.42
C TYR A 125 -7.42 -7.30 2.27
N ASP A 126 -7.27 -6.42 1.28
CA ASP A 126 -8.28 -5.45 0.89
C ASP A 126 -9.24 -6.13 -0.08
N ASN A 127 -10.45 -6.43 0.39
CA ASN A 127 -11.47 -7.11 -0.41
C ASN A 127 -12.02 -6.24 -1.54
N TRP A 128 -11.86 -4.93 -1.45
CA TRP A 128 -12.36 -4.01 -2.47
C TRP A 128 -11.43 -3.91 -3.68
N TYR A 129 -10.11 -3.75 -3.40
CA TYR A 129 -9.10 -3.61 -4.46
C TYR A 129 -8.43 -4.93 -4.81
N GLU A 130 -8.82 -6.01 -4.14
CA GLU A 130 -8.26 -7.36 -4.35
C GLU A 130 -6.73 -7.38 -4.27
N HIS A 131 -6.20 -6.79 -3.20
CA HIS A 131 -4.75 -6.77 -2.98
C HIS A 131 -4.38 -6.98 -1.51
N TYR A 132 -3.14 -7.42 -1.30
CA TYR A 132 -2.56 -7.51 0.04
C TYR A 132 -2.02 -6.17 0.48
N GLN A 133 -2.14 -5.87 1.76
CA GLN A 133 -1.64 -4.62 2.33
C GLN A 133 -0.75 -4.90 3.54
N PHE A 134 0.47 -4.36 3.48
CA PHE A 134 1.39 -4.32 4.60
C PHE A 134 1.21 -2.98 5.32
N ASN A 135 0.66 -3.04 6.52
CA ASN A 135 0.43 -1.86 7.34
C ASN A 135 1.59 -1.69 8.29
N THR A 136 2.13 -0.50 8.37
CA THR A 136 3.17 -0.13 9.33
C THR A 136 2.75 1.10 10.10
N THR A 137 3.05 1.11 11.39
CA THR A 137 2.89 2.27 12.24
C THR A 137 4.21 2.52 12.95
N TYR A 138 4.67 3.76 12.88
CA TYR A 138 5.93 4.19 13.47
C TYR A 138 5.69 5.28 14.48
N ASP A 139 6.35 5.16 15.63
CA ASP A 139 6.52 6.27 16.56
C ASP A 139 7.88 6.88 16.30
N ARG A 140 7.93 8.17 16.02
CA ARG A 140 9.17 8.91 15.76
C ARG A 140 9.39 10.02 16.77
N ILE A 141 10.65 10.40 16.95
CA ILE A 141 11.01 11.58 17.73
C ILE A 141 10.64 12.81 16.91
N LYS A 142 9.86 13.71 17.51
CA LYS A 142 9.44 14.97 16.88
C LYS A 142 10.68 15.77 16.48
N ASP A 143 10.64 16.34 15.29
CA ASP A 143 11.70 17.18 14.72
C ASP A 143 13.08 16.48 14.60
N SER A 144 13.14 15.13 14.74
CA SER A 144 14.40 14.37 14.58
C SER A 144 14.94 14.37 13.14
N GLU A 145 14.11 14.75 12.18
CA GLU A 145 14.51 14.91 10.78
C GLU A 145 15.38 16.15 10.51
N TYR A 146 15.41 17.13 11.45
CA TYR A 146 16.12 18.36 11.25
C TYR A 146 17.50 18.34 11.90
N VAL A 147 18.47 18.87 11.17
CA VAL A 147 19.81 19.22 11.68
C VAL A 147 20.06 20.68 11.31
N ASP A 148 20.32 21.53 12.31
CA ASP A 148 20.50 22.97 12.14
C ASP A 148 19.34 23.69 11.39
N GLY A 149 18.11 23.14 11.50
CA GLY A 149 16.91 23.70 10.88
C GLY A 149 16.65 23.24 9.44
N GLU A 150 17.51 22.39 8.89
CA GLU A 150 17.34 21.78 7.57
C GLU A 150 17.01 20.29 7.69
N ILE A 151 16.22 19.76 6.73
CA ILE A 151 15.89 18.32 6.69
C ILE A 151 17.15 17.55 6.25
N GLU A 152 17.76 16.79 7.16
CA GLU A 152 18.97 16.03 6.86
C GLU A 152 18.89 14.56 7.27
N ASN A 153 17.98 14.19 8.18
CA ASN A 153 17.99 12.88 8.80
C ASN A 153 16.82 12.00 8.37
N PHE A 154 17.14 10.81 7.92
CA PHE A 154 16.21 9.78 7.50
C PHE A 154 16.58 8.45 8.15
N THR A 155 15.58 7.60 8.35
CA THR A 155 15.80 6.20 8.72
C THR A 155 15.40 5.30 7.55
N TYR A 156 16.37 4.58 7.00
CA TYR A 156 16.11 3.48 6.07
C TYR A 156 15.91 2.20 6.85
N LEU A 157 14.86 1.47 6.54
CA LEU A 157 14.53 0.27 7.26
C LEU A 157 14.09 -0.87 6.35
N ARG A 158 14.36 -2.09 6.79
CA ARG A 158 13.86 -3.33 6.23
C ARG A 158 13.06 -4.09 7.27
N SER A 159 11.81 -4.33 6.98
CA SER A 159 10.90 -5.18 7.75
C SER A 159 10.61 -6.46 7.02
N ALA A 160 10.42 -7.57 7.73
CA ALA A 160 10.05 -8.81 7.08
C ALA A 160 9.08 -9.63 7.95
N ILE A 161 8.10 -10.24 7.29
CA ILE A 161 7.10 -11.12 7.90
C ILE A 161 6.96 -12.42 7.12
N LEU A 162 6.64 -13.49 7.84
CA LEU A 162 6.28 -14.78 7.25
C LEU A 162 4.76 -14.90 7.27
N VAL A 163 4.17 -15.14 6.12
CA VAL A 163 2.72 -15.27 5.92
C VAL A 163 2.39 -16.58 5.23
N ARG A 164 1.12 -17.00 5.22
CA ARG A 164 0.68 -18.09 4.35
C ARG A 164 1.09 -17.81 2.92
N ARG A 165 1.43 -18.87 2.18
CA ARG A 165 1.89 -18.74 0.81
C ARG A 165 0.91 -17.94 -0.05
N ILE A 166 1.44 -16.94 -0.72
CA ILE A 166 0.74 -16.09 -1.69
C ILE A 166 1.47 -16.14 -3.04
N PRO A 167 0.79 -15.86 -4.17
CA PRO A 167 1.45 -15.77 -5.47
C PRO A 167 2.56 -14.72 -5.48
N SER A 168 3.65 -14.97 -6.20
CA SER A 168 4.75 -13.99 -6.33
C SER A 168 4.36 -12.74 -7.11
N ASP A 169 3.33 -12.83 -7.94
CA ASP A 169 2.73 -11.73 -8.70
C ASP A 169 1.52 -11.08 -8.00
N ALA A 170 1.25 -11.45 -6.74
CA ALA A 170 0.17 -10.86 -5.98
C ALA A 170 0.35 -9.35 -5.87
N LYS A 171 -0.75 -8.62 -6.06
CA LYS A 171 -0.75 -7.16 -5.85
C LYS A 171 -0.58 -6.87 -4.37
N CYS A 172 0.41 -6.04 -4.05
CA CYS A 172 0.69 -5.60 -2.69
C CYS A 172 0.84 -4.09 -2.63
N SER A 173 0.45 -3.51 -1.51
CA SER A 173 0.66 -2.11 -1.17
C SER A 173 1.21 -1.95 0.23
N ILE A 174 1.80 -0.79 0.50
CA ILE A 174 2.24 -0.37 1.82
C ILE A 174 1.32 0.74 2.30
N SER A 175 0.81 0.60 3.52
CA SER A 175 0.13 1.69 4.24
C SER A 175 0.97 2.06 5.45
N MET A 176 1.19 3.34 5.65
CA MET A 176 2.07 3.84 6.69
C MET A 176 1.37 4.90 7.54
N GLY A 177 1.38 4.69 8.87
CA GLY A 177 1.01 5.69 9.87
C GLY A 177 2.25 6.14 10.63
N ILE A 178 2.35 7.44 10.91
CA ILE A 178 3.44 8.03 11.70
C ILE A 178 2.81 8.78 12.87
N TYR A 179 3.28 8.47 14.09
CA TYR A 179 2.97 9.20 15.31
C TYR A 179 4.23 9.94 15.78
N GLU A 180 4.05 11.16 16.27
CA GLU A 180 5.14 12.02 16.75
C GLU A 180 5.04 12.17 18.27
N HIS A 181 6.19 12.07 18.92
CA HIS A 181 6.36 12.24 20.36
C HIS A 181 7.29 13.42 20.69
#